data_530c5796e507e58649bedb500fe639b7
#
_entry.id   530c5796e507e58649bedb500fe639b7
#
_cell.length_a   1.000
_cell.length_b   1.000
_cell.length_c   1.000
_cell.angle_alpha   90.00
_cell.angle_beta   90.00
_cell.angle_gamma   90.00
#
_symmetry.space_group_name_H-M   'P 1'
#
loop_
_entity.id
_entity.type
_entity.pdbx_description
1 polymer ?
#
loop_
_entity_poly.entity_id
_entity_poly.type
_entity_poly.pdbx_seq_one_letter_code
_entity_poly.pdbx_strand_id
1 'polypeptide(L)'
;AWGDVKARKKIVFNETMNAMNHGTASAVASTPMMSHNMSNMSMENGMHSMMSSNSSTQGQASSDLPPSMMTGMFTIDNKVFDMKRIDLTSRVGEVEEWEIQNASHMDHPFHLHGTQFEVIRKQWQGKTETASFRALKDVVNLRPNETVWIRTKQNHAGLRMYHCHILEHENLGMMGSLKVIGV
;
A
#
# COMPACT_ATOMS: atom_id res chain seq x y z
N ALA A 1 -8.95 14.09 28.50
CA ALA A 1 -7.91 14.89 27.85
C ALA A 1 -6.61 14.08 27.83
N TRP A 2 -5.85 14.17 26.74
CA TRP A 2 -4.49 13.64 26.69
C TRP A 2 -3.60 14.45 27.64
N GLY A 3 -2.68 13.80 28.33
CA GLY A 3 -1.63 14.49 29.08
C GLY A 3 -0.56 15.08 28.14
N ASP A 4 0.57 15.49 28.71
CA ASP A 4 1.70 15.99 27.95
C ASP A 4 2.29 14.93 27.05
N VAL A 5 2.68 15.32 25.83
CA VAL A 5 3.37 14.44 24.90
C VAL A 5 4.77 14.13 25.43
N LYS A 6 5.07 12.87 25.70
CA LYS A 6 6.34 12.38 26.26
C LYS A 6 7.31 11.93 25.19
N ALA A 7 6.81 11.46 24.05
CA ALA A 7 7.64 11.00 22.94
C ALA A 7 7.03 11.36 21.59
N ARG A 8 7.90 11.48 20.58
CA ARG A 8 7.51 11.66 19.18
C ARG A 8 8.14 10.57 18.34
N LYS A 9 7.38 10.05 17.38
CA LYS A 9 7.81 9.06 16.41
C LYS A 9 7.53 9.53 15.01
N LYS A 10 8.33 9.05 14.06
CA LYS A 10 8.08 9.23 12.65
C LYS A 10 8.16 7.88 11.96
N ILE A 11 7.22 7.63 11.05
CA ILE A 11 7.24 6.48 10.14
C ILE A 11 6.89 6.96 8.74
N VAL A 12 7.47 6.31 7.74
CA VAL A 12 7.27 6.63 6.34
C VAL A 12 6.86 5.39 5.58
N PHE A 13 5.70 5.43 4.97
CA PHE A 13 5.28 4.44 3.99
C PHE A 13 5.94 4.72 2.66
N ASN A 14 6.67 3.74 2.14
CA ASN A 14 7.41 3.84 0.90
C ASN A 14 6.95 2.76 -0.06
N GLU A 15 6.95 3.12 -1.33
CA GLU A 15 6.76 2.21 -2.44
C GLU A 15 7.96 2.32 -3.38
N THR A 16 8.59 1.20 -3.66
CA THR A 16 9.68 1.12 -4.62
C THR A 16 9.14 0.48 -5.89
N MET A 17 8.87 1.29 -6.90
CA MET A 17 8.72 0.78 -8.25
C MET A 17 10.11 0.25 -8.65
N ASN A 18 10.30 -1.06 -8.60
CA ASN A 18 11.36 -1.65 -9.39
C ASN A 18 11.07 -1.23 -10.82
N ALA A 19 11.90 -0.32 -11.36
CA ALA A 19 11.85 0.02 -12.74
C ALA A 19 12.01 -1.30 -13.50
N MET A 20 10.91 -1.84 -13.98
CA MET A 20 10.95 -2.87 -15.00
C MET A 20 11.75 -2.22 -16.11
N ASN A 21 12.96 -2.71 -16.28
CA ASN A 21 13.85 -2.35 -17.34
C ASN A 21 13.09 -2.67 -18.63
N HIS A 22 12.35 -1.70 -19.14
CA HIS A 22 11.92 -1.71 -20.52
C HIS A 22 13.21 -1.66 -21.31
N GLY A 23 13.72 -2.86 -21.61
CA GLY A 23 14.81 -3.01 -22.53
C GLY A 23 14.49 -2.12 -23.72
N THR A 24 15.33 -1.14 -23.95
CA THR A 24 15.34 -0.34 -25.15
C THR A 24 15.43 -1.31 -26.33
N ALA A 25 14.26 -1.64 -26.89
CA ALA A 25 14.22 -2.27 -28.20
C ALA A 25 14.77 -1.24 -29.15
N SER A 26 16.03 -1.47 -29.57
CA SER A 26 16.67 -0.79 -30.67
C SER A 26 15.74 -0.74 -31.86
N ALA A 27 15.55 0.46 -32.35
CA ALA A 27 14.89 0.72 -33.61
C ALA A 27 15.55 -0.11 -34.71
N VAL A 28 14.82 -1.05 -35.28
CA VAL A 28 15.18 -1.67 -36.53
C VAL A 28 14.23 -1.17 -37.61
N ALA A 29 14.87 -0.68 -38.63
CA ALA A 29 14.42 0.02 -39.81
C ALA A 29 13.06 -0.42 -40.39
N SER A 30 12.39 0.59 -40.90
CA SER A 30 11.31 0.60 -41.89
C SER A 30 11.60 -0.32 -43.13
N THR A 31 10.62 -1.14 -43.49
CA THR A 31 10.42 -1.61 -44.84
C THR A 31 8.95 -1.55 -45.23
N PRO A 32 8.64 -1.38 -46.52
CA PRO A 32 7.45 -0.65 -46.94
C PRO A 32 6.20 -1.52 -47.17
N MET A 33 5.07 -0.82 -47.20
CA MET A 33 3.77 -1.29 -47.64
C MET A 33 3.82 -2.16 -48.89
N MET A 34 3.17 -3.32 -48.88
CA MET A 34 2.58 -3.91 -50.05
C MET A 34 1.07 -4.11 -49.86
N SER A 35 0.36 -3.38 -50.70
CA SER A 35 -1.06 -3.47 -51.00
C SER A 35 -1.33 -4.78 -51.75
N HIS A 36 -2.30 -5.55 -51.28
CA HIS A 36 -3.03 -6.51 -52.13
C HIS A 36 -4.51 -6.61 -51.66
N ASN A 37 -5.30 -5.97 -52.38
CA ASN A 37 -6.43 -6.29 -53.27
C ASN A 37 -7.41 -7.36 -52.80
N MET A 38 -8.66 -6.86 -52.67
CA MET A 38 -9.88 -7.65 -52.57
C MET A 38 -10.13 -8.46 -53.83
N SER A 39 -10.62 -9.66 -53.72
CA SER A 39 -11.74 -10.18 -54.47
C SER A 39 -12.13 -11.61 -54.06
N ASN A 40 -13.37 -11.74 -53.73
CA ASN A 40 -14.39 -12.66 -54.22
C ASN A 40 -14.56 -14.08 -53.67
N MET A 41 -15.82 -14.27 -53.17
CA MET A 41 -16.71 -15.42 -53.32
C MET A 41 -16.28 -16.79 -52.78
N SER A 42 -17.08 -17.49 -51.99
CA SER A 42 -18.44 -18.02 -52.27
C SER A 42 -19.07 -18.60 -51.00
N MET A 43 -20.37 -18.56 -50.92
CA MET A 43 -21.25 -19.32 -50.01
C MET A 43 -21.19 -20.80 -50.33
N GLU A 44 -21.17 -21.65 -49.31
CA GLU A 44 -21.97 -22.85 -49.30
C GLU A 44 -22.26 -23.38 -47.90
N ASN A 45 -23.49 -23.92 -47.80
CA ASN A 45 -24.23 -24.42 -46.66
C ASN A 45 -23.58 -25.63 -45.97
N GLY A 46 -23.75 -25.71 -44.67
CA GLY A 46 -23.59 -26.96 -43.92
C GLY A 46 -24.06 -26.81 -42.47
N MET A 47 -25.35 -27.13 -42.22
CA MET A 47 -25.91 -27.37 -40.90
C MET A 47 -25.19 -28.57 -40.26
N HIS A 48 -24.82 -28.47 -38.99
CA HIS A 48 -25.30 -29.29 -37.87
C HIS A 48 -24.49 -29.14 -36.61
N SER A 49 -25.24 -28.89 -35.57
CA SER A 49 -25.20 -29.52 -34.23
C SER A 49 -24.22 -29.00 -33.18
N MET A 50 -24.81 -28.32 -32.25
CA MET A 50 -24.75 -28.42 -30.79
C MET A 50 -23.39 -28.82 -30.14
N MET A 51 -22.81 -27.94 -29.38
CA MET A 51 -22.92 -27.94 -27.92
C MET A 51 -22.14 -26.75 -27.32
N SER A 52 -22.87 -26.09 -26.48
CA SER A 52 -22.50 -25.16 -25.44
C SER A 52 -21.11 -25.42 -24.81
N SER A 53 -20.25 -24.42 -24.84
CA SER A 53 -19.36 -24.12 -23.73
C SER A 53 -19.15 -22.61 -23.68
N ASN A 54 -19.97 -21.98 -22.84
CA ASN A 54 -19.88 -20.59 -22.47
C ASN A 54 -18.67 -20.44 -21.55
N SER A 55 -17.50 -20.12 -22.06
CA SER A 55 -16.39 -19.62 -21.26
C SER A 55 -16.32 -18.11 -21.46
N SER A 56 -17.05 -17.39 -20.61
CA SER A 56 -16.84 -15.97 -20.38
C SER A 56 -15.43 -15.78 -19.83
N THR A 57 -14.50 -15.49 -20.71
CA THR A 57 -13.17 -15.00 -20.33
C THR A 57 -13.34 -13.57 -19.85
N GLN A 58 -13.67 -13.40 -18.58
CA GLN A 58 -13.42 -12.16 -17.89
C GLN A 58 -11.90 -11.97 -17.87
N GLY A 59 -11.45 -10.94 -18.56
CA GLY A 59 -10.05 -10.52 -18.52
C GLY A 59 -9.69 -10.08 -17.09
N GLN A 60 -9.20 -11.00 -16.29
CA GLN A 60 -8.42 -10.68 -15.11
C GLN A 60 -7.05 -10.22 -15.62
N ALA A 61 -6.81 -8.93 -15.55
CA ALA A 61 -5.44 -8.42 -15.55
C ALA A 61 -4.80 -8.84 -14.22
N SER A 62 -4.40 -10.10 -14.12
CA SER A 62 -3.58 -10.57 -13.03
C SER A 62 -2.16 -10.08 -13.29
N SER A 63 -1.64 -9.27 -12.39
CA SER A 63 -0.21 -9.00 -12.33
C SER A 63 0.48 -10.29 -11.86
N ASP A 64 0.78 -11.18 -12.81
CA ASP A 64 1.37 -12.52 -12.56
C ASP A 64 2.87 -12.44 -12.21
N LEU A 65 3.28 -11.44 -11.43
CA LEU A 65 4.62 -11.42 -10.88
C LEU A 65 4.67 -12.36 -9.66
N PRO A 66 5.64 -13.28 -9.59
CA PRO A 66 5.78 -14.15 -8.43
C PRO A 66 6.00 -13.30 -7.17
N PRO A 67 5.42 -13.70 -6.03
CA PRO A 67 5.52 -12.95 -4.76
C PRO A 67 6.96 -12.59 -4.36
N SER A 68 7.94 -13.40 -4.75
CA SER A 68 9.36 -13.14 -4.51
C SER A 68 9.91 -11.90 -5.24
N MET A 69 9.34 -11.52 -6.38
CA MET A 69 9.73 -10.30 -7.09
C MET A 69 9.09 -9.04 -6.54
N MET A 70 8.00 -9.18 -5.79
CA MET A 70 7.28 -8.06 -5.19
C MET A 70 7.76 -7.74 -3.76
N THR A 71 8.59 -8.61 -3.18
CA THR A 71 9.17 -8.38 -1.85
C THR A 71 10.02 -7.10 -1.87
N GLY A 72 9.71 -6.17 -0.97
CA GLY A 72 10.38 -4.87 -0.89
C GLY A 72 9.74 -3.76 -1.73
N MET A 73 8.68 -4.04 -2.48
CA MET A 73 7.91 -2.99 -3.15
C MET A 73 7.22 -2.07 -2.14
N PHE A 74 6.67 -2.64 -1.09
CA PHE A 74 5.94 -1.94 -0.05
C PHE A 74 6.68 -2.04 1.27
N THR A 75 7.11 -0.91 1.82
CA THR A 75 7.96 -0.87 3.01
C THR A 75 7.52 0.22 3.98
N ILE A 76 7.91 0.07 5.25
CA ILE A 76 7.88 1.15 6.23
C ILE A 76 9.34 1.49 6.57
N ASP A 77 9.70 2.78 6.47
CA ASP A 77 11.06 3.29 6.70
C ASP A 77 12.12 2.55 5.85
N ASN A 78 11.76 2.21 4.59
CA ASN A 78 12.57 1.44 3.65
C ASN A 78 12.95 0.03 4.17
N LYS A 79 12.13 -0.54 5.04
CA LYS A 79 12.33 -1.88 5.59
C LYS A 79 11.12 -2.77 5.31
N VAL A 80 11.39 -3.98 4.86
CA VAL A 80 10.42 -5.07 4.83
C VAL A 80 10.26 -5.60 6.25
N PHE A 81 9.07 -6.06 6.60
CA PHE A 81 8.78 -6.64 7.90
C PHE A 81 9.72 -7.79 8.26
N ASP A 82 10.17 -7.79 9.50
CA ASP A 82 10.96 -8.87 10.10
C ASP A 82 10.46 -9.14 11.51
N MET A 83 9.94 -10.33 11.76
CA MET A 83 9.38 -10.74 13.06
C MET A 83 10.39 -10.66 14.21
N LYS A 84 11.69 -10.72 13.91
CA LYS A 84 12.77 -10.68 14.92
C LYS A 84 13.22 -9.26 15.25
N ARG A 85 12.80 -8.29 14.44
CA ARG A 85 13.20 -6.89 14.60
C ARG A 85 12.16 -6.12 15.41
N ILE A 86 12.61 -5.30 16.32
CA ILE A 86 11.80 -4.27 16.97
C ILE A 86 12.09 -2.94 16.27
N ASP A 87 11.08 -2.40 15.61
CA ASP A 87 11.22 -1.16 14.85
C ASP A 87 11.02 0.07 15.75
N LEU A 88 10.06 0.00 16.67
CA LEU A 88 9.73 1.08 17.59
C LEU A 88 9.59 0.56 19.03
N THR A 89 9.80 1.46 19.99
CA THR A 89 9.56 1.18 21.41
C THR A 89 8.70 2.29 22.01
N SER A 90 7.71 1.91 22.83
CA SER A 90 6.84 2.79 23.60
C SER A 90 6.87 2.38 25.07
N ARG A 91 6.42 3.27 25.96
CA ARG A 91 6.20 2.99 27.40
C ARG A 91 4.70 3.00 27.71
N VAL A 92 4.31 2.11 28.60
CA VAL A 92 2.92 2.07 29.10
C VAL A 92 2.57 3.42 29.74
N GLY A 93 1.41 3.96 29.40
CA GLY A 93 0.88 5.19 29.97
C GLY A 93 1.43 6.49 29.38
N GLU A 94 2.52 6.46 28.62
CA GLU A 94 3.06 7.66 27.99
C GLU A 94 2.23 8.08 26.78
N VAL A 95 1.95 9.37 26.69
CA VAL A 95 1.30 9.98 25.54
C VAL A 95 2.33 10.24 24.45
N GLU A 96 2.08 9.73 23.26
CA GLU A 96 2.97 9.88 22.12
C GLU A 96 2.28 10.59 20.96
N GLU A 97 3.04 11.36 20.21
CA GLU A 97 2.61 11.92 18.92
C GLU A 97 3.42 11.26 17.80
N TRP A 98 2.71 10.68 16.84
CA TRP A 98 3.34 10.01 15.70
C TRP A 98 3.07 10.82 14.43
N GLU A 99 4.14 11.07 13.69
CA GLU A 99 4.08 11.59 12.33
C GLU A 99 4.13 10.41 11.36
N ILE A 100 3.08 10.25 10.57
CA ILE A 100 2.95 9.16 9.62
C ILE A 100 2.90 9.78 8.23
N GLN A 101 3.91 9.53 7.43
CA GLN A 101 4.04 10.06 6.08
C GLN A 101 3.82 8.96 5.06
N ASN A 102 3.01 9.26 4.05
CA ASN A 102 2.92 8.44 2.85
C ASN A 102 3.80 9.07 1.76
N ALA A 103 4.93 8.44 1.43
CA ALA A 103 5.85 8.88 0.38
C ALA A 103 5.67 8.07 -0.91
N SER A 104 4.46 7.56 -1.16
CA SER A 104 4.11 6.75 -2.34
C SER A 104 3.05 7.44 -3.19
N HIS A 105 2.69 6.82 -4.32
CA HIS A 105 1.71 7.34 -5.26
C HIS A 105 0.30 6.77 -5.06
N MET A 106 0.09 5.90 -4.10
CA MET A 106 -1.22 5.29 -3.79
C MET A 106 -1.61 5.48 -2.32
N ASP A 107 -2.87 5.23 -2.02
CA ASP A 107 -3.40 5.31 -0.65
C ASP A 107 -2.85 4.18 0.22
N HIS A 108 -2.56 4.49 1.49
CA HIS A 108 -2.20 3.50 2.50
C HIS A 108 -2.99 3.74 3.79
N PRO A 109 -3.98 2.90 4.11
CA PRO A 109 -4.62 2.92 5.41
C PRO A 109 -3.62 2.45 6.48
N PHE A 110 -3.23 3.33 7.40
CA PHE A 110 -2.41 3.00 8.56
C PHE A 110 -3.27 2.40 9.66
N HIS A 111 -2.88 1.24 10.17
CA HIS A 111 -3.48 0.58 11.33
C HIS A 111 -2.48 0.38 12.45
N LEU A 112 -2.92 0.57 13.70
CA LEU A 112 -2.12 0.35 14.91
C LEU A 112 -2.84 -0.63 15.83
N HIS A 113 -2.19 -1.76 16.10
CA HIS A 113 -2.74 -2.81 16.97
C HIS A 113 -2.78 -2.43 18.45
N GLY A 114 -3.81 -2.90 19.13
CA GLY A 114 -3.91 -2.96 20.60
C GLY A 114 -4.11 -1.61 21.28
N THR A 115 -4.33 -0.53 20.55
CA THR A 115 -4.71 0.78 21.08
C THR A 115 -5.45 1.58 20.01
N GLN A 116 -6.03 2.69 20.44
CA GLN A 116 -6.64 3.67 19.55
C GLN A 116 -5.84 4.98 19.59
N PHE A 117 -6.04 5.77 18.57
CA PHE A 117 -5.40 7.07 18.43
C PHE A 117 -6.41 8.14 17.99
N GLU A 118 -6.01 9.38 18.18
CA GLU A 118 -6.70 10.57 17.70
C GLU A 118 -5.90 11.20 16.58
N VAL A 119 -6.54 11.52 15.45
CA VAL A 119 -5.91 12.32 14.41
C VAL A 119 -5.88 13.77 14.88
N ILE A 120 -4.68 14.36 14.92
CA ILE A 120 -4.47 15.75 15.38
C ILE A 120 -4.54 16.72 14.22
N ARG A 121 -3.82 16.41 13.14
CA ARG A 121 -3.75 17.21 11.93
C ARG A 121 -3.33 16.36 10.76
N LYS A 122 -3.59 16.87 9.56
CA LYS A 122 -3.16 16.31 8.29
C LYS A 122 -2.51 17.40 7.45
N GLN A 123 -1.51 17.04 6.66
CA GLN A 123 -0.90 17.93 5.68
C GLN A 123 -0.92 17.26 4.31
N TRP A 124 -1.53 17.93 3.36
CA TRP A 124 -1.64 17.44 1.98
C TRP A 124 -1.63 18.61 1.00
N GLN A 125 -0.87 18.49 -0.08
CA GLN A 125 -0.74 19.53 -1.12
C GLN A 125 -0.43 20.93 -0.54
N GLY A 126 0.48 20.98 0.43
CA GLY A 126 0.89 22.24 1.07
C GLY A 126 -0.11 22.83 2.06
N LYS A 127 -1.31 22.22 2.22
CA LYS A 127 -2.33 22.66 3.18
C LYS A 127 -2.26 21.81 4.44
N THR A 128 -2.35 22.45 5.59
CA THR A 128 -2.46 21.79 6.89
C THR A 128 -3.88 21.98 7.44
N GLU A 129 -4.52 20.86 7.76
CA GLU A 129 -5.86 20.82 8.35
C GLU A 129 -5.77 20.22 9.75
N THR A 130 -6.27 20.93 10.74
CA THR A 130 -6.46 20.40 12.09
C THR A 130 -7.78 19.65 12.15
N ALA A 131 -7.81 18.54 12.87
CA ALA A 131 -9.05 17.79 13.05
C ALA A 131 -10.14 18.66 13.67
N SER A 132 -11.31 18.70 13.03
CA SER A 132 -12.45 19.53 13.47
C SER A 132 -13.16 18.97 14.70
N PHE A 133 -12.98 17.69 14.97
CA PHE A 133 -13.54 17.00 16.15
C PHE A 133 -12.59 15.89 16.61
N ARG A 134 -12.76 15.49 17.85
CA ARG A 134 -11.99 14.41 18.47
C ARG A 134 -12.71 13.08 18.29
N ALA A 135 -12.00 12.10 17.71
CA ALA A 135 -12.50 10.74 17.58
C ALA A 135 -11.35 9.74 17.75
N LEU A 136 -11.59 8.72 18.54
CA LEU A 136 -10.68 7.59 18.66
C LEU A 136 -10.87 6.67 17.47
N LYS A 137 -9.76 6.33 16.83
CA LYS A 137 -9.66 5.47 15.65
C LYS A 137 -8.53 4.47 15.84
N ASP A 138 -8.58 3.40 15.12
CA ASP A 138 -7.49 2.42 14.99
C ASP A 138 -6.93 2.35 13.56
N VAL A 139 -7.65 2.96 12.61
CA VAL A 139 -7.23 3.10 11.20
C VAL A 139 -7.38 4.55 10.74
N VAL A 140 -6.43 5.02 9.94
CA VAL A 140 -6.53 6.28 9.20
C VAL A 140 -5.93 6.12 7.81
N ASN A 141 -6.67 6.54 6.78
CA ASN A 141 -6.14 6.55 5.41
C ASN A 141 -5.18 7.73 5.19
N LEU A 142 -4.05 7.44 4.56
CA LEU A 142 -3.08 8.41 4.07
C LEU A 142 -3.13 8.43 2.55
N ARG A 143 -3.50 9.58 1.97
CA ARG A 143 -3.45 9.81 0.52
C ARG A 143 -2.00 9.88 0.01
N PRO A 144 -1.77 9.75 -1.28
CA PRO A 144 -0.45 9.98 -1.87
C PRO A 144 0.18 11.30 -1.39
N ASN A 145 1.40 11.24 -0.88
CA ASN A 145 2.16 12.37 -0.36
C ASN A 145 1.49 13.12 0.81
N GLU A 146 0.57 12.47 1.54
CA GLU A 146 -0.04 13.02 2.75
C GLU A 146 0.79 12.69 3.98
N THR A 147 0.81 13.63 4.94
CA THR A 147 1.33 13.39 6.29
C THR A 147 0.21 13.54 7.29
N VAL A 148 0.07 12.58 8.19
CA VAL A 148 -0.92 12.56 9.26
C VAL A 148 -0.22 12.53 10.60
N TRP A 149 -0.61 13.40 11.53
CA TRP A 149 -0.17 13.35 12.92
C TRP A 149 -1.27 12.76 13.78
N ILE A 150 -0.92 11.73 14.52
CA ILE A 150 -1.82 11.07 15.48
C ILE A 150 -1.29 11.23 16.89
N ARG A 151 -2.18 11.13 17.87
CA ARG A 151 -1.85 11.05 19.29
C ARG A 151 -2.39 9.75 19.86
N THR A 152 -1.53 9.02 20.54
CA THR A 152 -1.86 7.70 21.08
C THR A 152 -1.21 7.49 22.44
N LYS A 153 -1.68 6.45 23.14
CA LYS A 153 -1.12 5.99 24.40
C LYS A 153 -1.28 4.48 24.49
N GLN A 154 -0.21 3.79 24.79
CA GLN A 154 -0.24 2.34 25.00
C GLN A 154 -0.62 2.04 26.46
N ASN A 155 -1.68 1.25 26.66
CA ASN A 155 -2.19 0.96 28.00
C ASN A 155 -1.64 -0.33 28.60
N HIS A 156 -1.04 -1.20 27.80
CA HIS A 156 -0.54 -2.51 28.21
C HIS A 156 0.83 -2.79 27.59
N ALA A 157 1.72 -3.41 28.33
CA ALA A 157 3.00 -3.90 27.82
C ALA A 157 2.80 -5.07 26.84
N GLY A 158 3.77 -5.28 25.96
CA GLY A 158 3.77 -6.39 25.00
C GLY A 158 4.25 -6.00 23.62
N LEU A 159 4.29 -6.97 22.72
CA LEU A 159 4.61 -6.76 21.31
C LEU A 159 3.32 -6.49 20.53
N ARG A 160 3.38 -5.52 19.63
CA ARG A 160 2.28 -5.14 18.74
C ARG A 160 2.81 -4.89 17.35
N MET A 161 1.89 -4.80 16.40
CA MET A 161 2.21 -4.43 15.02
C MET A 161 1.53 -3.12 14.65
N TYR A 162 2.10 -2.45 13.68
CA TYR A 162 1.48 -1.38 12.92
C TYR A 162 1.76 -1.65 11.44
N HIS A 163 0.80 -1.37 10.56
CA HIS A 163 0.92 -1.77 9.15
C HIS A 163 -0.02 -0.98 8.25
N CYS A 164 0.18 -1.12 6.95
CA CYS A 164 -0.82 -0.79 5.96
C CYS A 164 -1.93 -1.84 5.98
N HIS A 165 -3.20 -1.42 5.96
CA HIS A 165 -4.34 -2.33 6.03
C HIS A 165 -4.86 -2.76 4.63
N ILE A 166 -4.04 -2.64 3.60
CA ILE A 166 -4.24 -3.29 2.30
C ILE A 166 -3.57 -4.65 2.40
N LEU A 167 -4.33 -5.72 2.20
CA LEU A 167 -3.90 -7.09 2.46
C LEU A 167 -2.63 -7.47 1.66
N GLU A 168 -2.57 -7.07 0.41
CA GLU A 168 -1.42 -7.31 -0.46
C GLU A 168 -0.16 -6.60 0.05
N HIS A 169 -0.29 -5.36 0.53
CA HIS A 169 0.83 -4.59 1.06
C HIS A 169 1.35 -5.17 2.39
N GLU A 170 0.42 -5.57 3.26
CA GLU A 170 0.73 -6.24 4.52
C GLU A 170 1.48 -7.55 4.26
N ASN A 171 0.97 -8.40 3.36
CA ASN A 171 1.61 -9.67 2.98
C ASN A 171 2.98 -9.49 2.34
N LEU A 172 3.23 -8.38 1.65
CA LEU A 172 4.51 -8.03 1.05
C LEU A 172 5.48 -7.34 2.02
N GLY A 173 5.06 -7.12 3.27
CA GLY A 173 5.92 -6.67 4.36
C GLY A 173 5.81 -5.20 4.73
N MET A 174 4.72 -4.50 4.36
CA MET A 174 4.46 -3.13 4.78
C MET A 174 3.98 -3.07 6.23
N MET A 175 4.81 -3.56 7.14
CA MET A 175 4.55 -3.73 8.56
C MET A 175 5.77 -3.36 9.39
N GLY A 176 5.53 -3.05 10.67
CA GLY A 176 6.56 -2.84 11.66
C GLY A 176 6.16 -3.35 13.05
N SER A 177 7.16 -3.66 13.88
CA SER A 177 6.99 -4.15 15.24
C SER A 177 7.15 -3.02 16.25
N LEU A 178 6.17 -2.89 17.14
CA LEU A 178 6.20 -1.98 18.29
C LEU A 178 6.31 -2.78 19.59
N LYS A 179 7.39 -2.59 20.34
CA LYS A 179 7.54 -3.12 21.69
C LYS A 179 7.08 -2.08 22.71
N VAL A 180 6.05 -2.42 23.47
CA VAL A 180 5.58 -1.61 24.60
C VAL A 180 6.19 -2.16 25.88
N ILE A 181 7.02 -1.35 26.56
CA ILE A 181 7.66 -1.71 27.82
C ILE A 181 6.83 -1.19 29.01
N GLY A 182 6.74 -2.01 30.06
CA GLY A 182 6.10 -1.61 31.31
C GLY A 182 6.86 -0.47 32.01
N VAL A 183 6.23 0.09 33.01
CA VAL A 183 6.82 1.06 33.94
C VAL A 183 7.70 0.30 34.94
#